data_1ab8061c8048b0765ad3005dbcdf3619
#
_entry.id   1ab8061c8048b0765ad3005dbcdf3619
#
_cell.length_a   1.000
_cell.length_b   1.000
_cell.length_c   1.000
_cell.angle_alpha   90.00
_cell.angle_beta   90.00
_cell.angle_gamma   90.00
#
_symmetry.space_group_name_H-M   'P 1'
#
loop_
_entity.id
_entity.type
_entity.pdbx_description
1 polymer ?
#
loop_
_entity_poly.entity_id
_entity_poly.type
_entity_poly.pdbx_seq_one_letter_code
_entity_poly.pdbx_strand_id
1 'polypeptide(L)'
;MKVALALPVVPRRTIALAPDADAPAVARDFVTTTCDEWGLNRVAKLTTLIASELVTNAVIHARTPSVMALQRGDGELHVSVQDNDPRPMYRPAPGATGAHNGDHGRGLLILDAMADAWGTLPTASGKVVWATVDLPE
;
A
#
# COMPACT_ATOMS: atom_id res chain seq x y z
N MET A 1 15.87 34.99 15.76
CA MET A 1 16.16 33.68 16.23
C MET A 1 15.41 32.64 15.43
N LYS A 2 16.09 31.60 15.13
CA LYS A 2 15.50 30.56 14.37
C LYS A 2 14.76 29.59 15.25
N VAL A 3 13.49 29.59 15.16
CA VAL A 3 12.72 28.59 15.83
C VAL A 3 12.89 27.31 15.01
N ALA A 4 13.61 26.39 15.56
CA ALA A 4 13.63 25.07 14.99
C ALA A 4 12.22 24.54 15.07
N LEU A 5 11.48 24.76 14.03
CA LEU A 5 10.26 24.02 13.84
C LEU A 5 10.68 22.60 13.54
N ALA A 6 11.05 21.89 14.59
CA ALA A 6 11.26 20.48 14.47
C ALA A 6 9.90 19.85 14.20
N LEU A 7 9.53 19.82 12.95
CA LEU A 7 8.46 18.92 12.56
C LEU A 7 8.93 17.51 12.94
N PRO A 8 8.09 16.74 13.61
CA PRO A 8 8.46 15.37 13.97
C PRO A 8 8.87 14.63 12.70
N VAL A 9 10.06 14.04 12.73
CA VAL A 9 10.49 13.18 11.63
C VAL A 9 9.64 11.93 11.69
N VAL A 10 8.76 11.80 10.73
CA VAL A 10 7.91 10.61 10.63
C VAL A 10 8.71 9.52 9.95
N PRO A 11 8.89 8.33 10.55
CA PRO A 11 9.59 7.25 9.90
C PRO A 11 8.94 6.89 8.57
N ARG A 12 9.75 6.84 7.52
CA ARG A 12 9.29 6.53 6.17
C ARG A 12 10.36 5.74 5.44
N ARG A 13 9.94 4.68 4.75
CA ARG A 13 10.84 3.90 3.90
C ARG A 13 10.16 3.62 2.57
N THR A 14 10.94 3.61 1.51
CA THR A 14 10.45 3.34 0.17
C THR A 14 11.29 2.28 -0.51
N ILE A 15 10.68 1.61 -1.47
CA ILE A 15 11.38 0.64 -2.32
C ILE A 15 10.83 0.73 -3.74
N ALA A 16 11.73 0.69 -4.72
CA ALA A 16 11.35 0.63 -6.13
C ALA A 16 11.13 -0.83 -6.52
N LEU A 17 10.07 -1.09 -7.25
CA LEU A 17 9.67 -2.43 -7.66
C LEU A 17 9.55 -2.50 -9.17
N ALA A 18 10.12 -3.54 -9.77
CA ALA A 18 9.93 -3.84 -11.17
C ALA A 18 8.55 -4.48 -11.37
N PRO A 19 7.94 -4.32 -12.56
CA PRO A 19 6.62 -4.90 -12.82
C PRO A 19 6.71 -6.37 -13.22
N ASP A 20 7.22 -7.20 -12.33
CA ASP A 20 7.42 -8.61 -12.59
C ASP A 20 6.82 -9.49 -11.49
N ALA A 21 6.88 -10.79 -11.68
CA ALA A 21 6.26 -11.76 -10.80
C ALA A 21 6.90 -11.80 -9.40
N ASP A 22 8.14 -11.30 -9.26
CA ASP A 22 8.83 -11.32 -7.97
C ASP A 22 8.47 -10.12 -7.11
N ALA A 23 7.86 -9.09 -7.67
CA ALA A 23 7.57 -7.86 -6.94
C ALA A 23 6.75 -8.08 -5.66
N PRO A 24 5.69 -8.91 -5.66
CA PRO A 24 4.95 -9.14 -4.42
C PRO A 24 5.81 -9.75 -3.31
N ALA A 25 6.71 -10.67 -3.64
CA ALA A 25 7.60 -11.27 -2.64
C ALA A 25 8.60 -10.26 -2.09
N VAL A 26 9.15 -9.43 -2.97
CA VAL A 26 10.06 -8.35 -2.55
C VAL A 26 9.33 -7.39 -1.64
N ALA A 27 8.09 -7.05 -1.97
CA ALA A 27 7.27 -6.17 -1.14
C ALA A 27 7.01 -6.77 0.25
N ARG A 28 6.70 -8.04 0.32
CA ARG A 28 6.46 -8.72 1.61
C ARG A 28 7.69 -8.68 2.49
N ASP A 29 8.86 -8.97 1.93
CA ASP A 29 10.11 -8.91 2.69
C ASP A 29 10.40 -7.50 3.19
N PHE A 30 10.16 -6.50 2.35
CA PHE A 30 10.35 -5.11 2.72
C PHE A 30 9.44 -4.72 3.89
N VAL A 31 8.17 -5.11 3.85
CA VAL A 31 7.22 -4.83 4.92
C VAL A 31 7.63 -5.53 6.21
N THR A 32 7.98 -6.80 6.13
CA THR A 32 8.37 -7.58 7.29
C THR A 32 9.58 -6.98 7.98
N THR A 33 10.61 -6.65 7.19
CA THR A 33 11.84 -6.05 7.71
C THR A 33 11.56 -4.69 8.34
N THR A 34 10.78 -3.85 7.66
CA THR A 34 10.47 -2.52 8.16
C THR A 34 9.65 -2.58 9.45
N CYS A 35 8.64 -3.42 9.49
CA CYS A 35 7.84 -3.59 10.70
C CYS A 35 8.69 -4.08 11.88
N ASP A 36 9.60 -5.00 11.61
CA ASP A 36 10.50 -5.49 12.66
C ASP A 36 11.37 -4.35 13.21
N GLU A 37 11.95 -3.56 12.33
CA GLU A 37 12.82 -2.45 12.73
C GLU A 37 12.05 -1.34 13.46
N TRP A 38 10.79 -1.14 13.11
CA TRP A 38 9.96 -0.09 13.71
C TRP A 38 9.17 -0.56 14.94
N GLY A 39 9.35 -1.82 15.35
CA GLY A 39 8.61 -2.36 16.48
C GLY A 39 7.13 -2.57 16.22
N LEU A 40 6.77 -2.85 14.99
CA LEU A 40 5.38 -2.99 14.55
C LEU A 40 5.02 -4.42 14.18
N ASN A 41 5.63 -5.40 14.83
CA ASN A 41 5.41 -6.80 14.48
C ASN A 41 3.95 -7.25 14.64
N ARG A 42 3.18 -6.58 15.50
CA ARG A 42 1.77 -6.94 15.72
C ARG A 42 0.90 -6.73 14.50
N VAL A 43 1.27 -5.78 13.64
CA VAL A 43 0.51 -5.49 12.41
C VAL A 43 1.24 -5.96 11.15
N ALA A 44 2.39 -6.62 11.30
CA ALA A 44 3.21 -7.00 10.15
C ALA A 44 2.46 -7.95 9.19
N LYS A 45 1.77 -8.94 9.72
CA LYS A 45 1.07 -9.92 8.89
C LYS A 45 -0.04 -9.26 8.08
N LEU A 46 -0.84 -8.42 8.72
CA LEU A 46 -1.91 -7.69 8.03
C LEU A 46 -1.35 -6.73 7.00
N THR A 47 -0.33 -5.97 7.37
CA THR A 47 0.31 -5.02 6.46
C THR A 47 0.93 -5.72 5.27
N THR A 48 1.54 -6.88 5.49
CA THR A 48 2.12 -7.69 4.43
C THR A 48 1.05 -8.13 3.42
N LEU A 49 -0.11 -8.55 3.91
CA LEU A 49 -1.21 -8.96 3.06
C LEU A 49 -1.70 -7.77 2.21
N ILE A 50 -1.90 -6.63 2.84
CA ILE A 50 -2.33 -5.41 2.14
C ILE A 50 -1.30 -5.00 1.08
N ALA A 51 -0.04 -4.95 1.46
CA ALA A 51 1.02 -4.56 0.53
C ALA A 51 1.10 -5.52 -0.66
N SER A 52 0.96 -6.81 -0.42
CA SER A 52 0.95 -7.81 -1.48
C SER A 52 -0.16 -7.56 -2.48
N GLU A 53 -1.36 -7.22 -2.01
CA GLU A 53 -2.48 -6.91 -2.89
C GLU A 53 -2.25 -5.64 -3.71
N LEU A 54 -1.74 -4.58 -3.08
CA LEU A 54 -1.44 -3.34 -3.78
C LEU A 54 -0.39 -3.55 -4.86
N VAL A 55 0.67 -4.29 -4.54
CA VAL A 55 1.75 -4.54 -5.50
C VAL A 55 1.31 -5.48 -6.60
N THR A 56 0.54 -6.51 -6.28
CA THR A 56 0.00 -7.42 -7.28
C THR A 56 -0.87 -6.66 -8.29
N ASN A 57 -1.70 -5.75 -7.79
CA ASN A 57 -2.52 -4.91 -8.67
C ASN A 57 -1.66 -4.04 -9.58
N ALA A 58 -0.58 -3.46 -9.06
CA ALA A 58 0.32 -2.65 -9.88
C ALA A 58 1.01 -3.50 -10.96
N VAL A 59 1.43 -4.72 -10.63
CA VAL A 59 2.08 -5.61 -11.58
C VAL A 59 1.12 -6.05 -12.68
N ILE A 60 -0.09 -6.47 -12.28
CA ILE A 60 -1.05 -7.04 -13.23
C ILE A 60 -1.70 -5.97 -14.10
N HIS A 61 -2.06 -4.85 -13.50
CA HIS A 61 -2.87 -3.85 -14.19
C HIS A 61 -2.07 -2.68 -14.74
N ALA A 62 -1.20 -2.12 -13.95
CA ALA A 62 -0.39 -1.00 -14.42
C ALA A 62 0.73 -1.45 -15.35
N ARG A 63 1.36 -2.58 -15.03
CA ARG A 63 2.50 -3.11 -15.80
C ARG A 63 3.63 -2.12 -15.94
N THR A 64 3.77 -1.24 -14.98
CA THR A 64 4.83 -0.23 -14.93
C THR A 64 5.66 -0.42 -13.68
N PRO A 65 6.89 0.11 -13.64
CA PRO A 65 7.60 0.19 -12.38
C PRO A 65 6.76 0.91 -11.34
N SER A 66 6.92 0.54 -10.09
CA SER A 66 6.18 1.16 -8.99
C SER A 66 7.12 1.46 -7.84
N VAL A 67 6.65 2.32 -6.94
CA VAL A 67 7.35 2.63 -5.69
C VAL A 67 6.39 2.37 -4.55
N MET A 68 6.81 1.50 -3.65
CA MET A 68 6.05 1.28 -2.42
C MET A 68 6.65 2.11 -1.30
N ALA A 69 5.79 2.70 -0.49
CA ALA A 69 6.19 3.45 0.69
C ALA A 69 5.47 2.94 1.91
N LEU A 70 6.19 2.86 3.02
CA LEU A 70 5.63 2.67 4.35
C LEU A 70 5.93 3.92 5.15
N GLN A 71 4.94 4.44 5.86
CA GLN A 71 5.10 5.61 6.68
C GLN A 71 4.34 5.42 7.98
N ARG A 72 5.04 5.57 9.09
CA ARG A 72 4.41 5.49 10.40
C ARG A 72 3.87 6.86 10.75
N GLY A 73 2.54 6.95 10.80
CA GLY A 73 1.86 8.15 11.26
C GLY A 73 1.52 8.05 12.74
N ASP A 74 0.75 9.02 13.20
CA ASP A 74 0.26 9.03 14.56
C ASP A 74 -0.91 8.06 14.67
N GLY A 75 -0.67 6.94 15.33
CA GLY A 75 -1.69 5.92 15.53
C GLY A 75 -1.99 5.04 14.32
N GLU A 76 -1.26 5.18 13.21
CA GLU A 76 -1.52 4.36 12.05
C GLU A 76 -0.28 4.16 11.17
N LEU A 77 -0.28 3.09 10.42
CA LEU A 77 0.74 2.79 9.44
C LEU A 77 0.14 3.00 8.05
N HIS A 78 0.81 3.79 7.23
CA HIS A 78 0.39 4.06 5.85
C HIS A 78 1.19 3.19 4.90
N VAL A 79 0.49 2.54 3.98
CA VAL A 79 1.08 1.75 2.91
C VAL A 79 0.63 2.35 1.61
N SER A 80 1.54 2.63 0.70
CA SER A 80 1.16 3.14 -0.62
C SER A 80 1.99 2.52 -1.71
N VAL A 81 1.40 2.44 -2.90
CA VAL A 81 2.09 2.00 -4.11
C VAL A 81 1.76 3.00 -5.20
N GLN A 82 2.80 3.65 -5.74
CA GLN A 82 2.67 4.58 -6.84
C GLN A 82 3.12 3.90 -8.12
N ASP A 83 2.29 3.97 -9.15
CA ASP A 83 2.61 3.45 -10.47
C ASP A 83 2.47 4.53 -11.53
N ASN A 84 2.76 4.21 -12.78
CA ASN A 84 2.73 5.14 -13.90
C ASN A 84 1.51 4.96 -14.80
N ASP A 85 0.47 4.29 -14.31
CA ASP A 85 -0.76 4.08 -15.05
C ASP A 85 -1.85 5.01 -14.50
N PRO A 86 -2.31 5.98 -15.27
CA PRO A 86 -3.30 6.94 -14.78
C PRO A 86 -4.71 6.38 -14.66
N ARG A 87 -4.95 5.16 -15.12
CA ARG A 87 -6.29 4.57 -15.02
C ARG A 87 -6.63 4.31 -13.55
N PRO A 88 -7.81 4.75 -13.08
CA PRO A 88 -8.16 4.58 -11.68
C PRO A 88 -8.43 3.12 -11.32
N MET A 89 -8.19 2.81 -10.05
CA MET A 89 -8.67 1.58 -9.45
C MET A 89 -10.05 1.85 -8.86
N TYR A 90 -11.01 1.03 -9.21
CA TYR A 90 -12.37 1.21 -8.74
C TYR A 90 -12.61 0.40 -7.48
N ARG A 91 -13.26 1.06 -6.51
CA ARG A 91 -13.79 0.36 -5.35
C ARG A 91 -15.00 -0.45 -5.82
N PRO A 92 -15.08 -1.75 -5.50
CA PRO A 92 -16.26 -2.54 -5.86
C PRO A 92 -17.51 -1.99 -5.18
N ALA A 93 -18.63 -2.05 -5.88
CA ALA A 93 -19.90 -1.66 -5.30
C ALA A 93 -20.26 -2.57 -4.13
N PRO A 94 -20.96 -2.06 -3.10
CA PRO A 94 -21.45 -2.91 -2.02
C PRO A 94 -22.25 -4.07 -2.58
N GLY A 95 -21.94 -5.27 -2.11
CA GLY A 95 -22.61 -6.49 -2.59
C GLY A 95 -22.08 -7.03 -3.91
N ALA A 96 -21.11 -6.38 -4.54
CA ALA A 96 -20.52 -6.90 -5.76
C ALA A 96 -19.78 -8.19 -5.44
N THR A 97 -20.01 -9.20 -6.28
CA THR A 97 -19.21 -10.41 -6.21
C THR A 97 -18.03 -10.23 -7.16
N GLY A 98 -16.87 -10.71 -6.78
CA GLY A 98 -15.70 -10.60 -7.61
C GLY A 98 -15.73 -11.51 -8.85
N ALA A 99 -16.80 -12.26 -9.04
CA ALA A 99 -16.84 -13.32 -10.03
C ALA A 99 -16.64 -12.84 -11.46
N HIS A 100 -17.12 -11.66 -11.80
CA HIS A 100 -17.01 -11.14 -13.16
C HIS A 100 -15.75 -10.31 -13.39
N ASN A 101 -14.99 -10.07 -12.35
CA ASN A 101 -13.80 -9.22 -12.42
C ASN A 101 -12.50 -10.00 -12.27
N GLY A 102 -12.58 -11.32 -12.16
CA GLY A 102 -11.42 -12.15 -11.93
C GLY A 102 -10.67 -11.71 -10.68
N ASP A 103 -9.37 -11.68 -10.77
CA ASP A 103 -8.51 -11.36 -9.61
C ASP A 103 -8.61 -9.91 -9.16
N HIS A 104 -9.04 -9.02 -10.02
CA HIS A 104 -9.21 -7.61 -9.68
C HIS A 104 -10.18 -7.38 -8.55
N GLY A 105 -11.38 -7.93 -8.69
CA GLY A 105 -12.41 -7.71 -7.71
C GLY A 105 -12.03 -8.26 -6.36
N ARG A 106 -11.31 -9.37 -6.35
CA ARG A 106 -10.89 -10.00 -5.10
C ARG A 106 -9.85 -9.18 -4.36
N GLY A 107 -8.86 -8.63 -5.06
CA GLY A 107 -7.84 -7.80 -4.44
C GLY A 107 -8.44 -6.57 -3.75
N LEU A 108 -9.34 -5.88 -4.45
CA LEU A 108 -9.99 -4.70 -3.88
C LEU A 108 -10.93 -5.06 -2.75
N LEU A 109 -11.61 -6.20 -2.82
CA LEU A 109 -12.46 -6.66 -1.73
C LEU A 109 -11.64 -7.00 -0.48
N ILE A 110 -10.44 -7.55 -0.66
CA ILE A 110 -9.54 -7.82 0.44
C ILE A 110 -9.12 -6.50 1.12
N LEU A 111 -8.76 -5.49 0.33
CA LEU A 111 -8.41 -4.18 0.87
C LEU A 111 -9.57 -3.58 1.65
N ASP A 112 -10.77 -3.66 1.10
CA ASP A 112 -11.96 -3.11 1.74
C ASP A 112 -12.26 -3.79 3.07
N ALA A 113 -11.95 -5.09 3.17
CA ALA A 113 -12.18 -5.86 4.38
C ALA A 113 -11.07 -5.69 5.42
N MET A 114 -9.83 -5.47 4.99
CA MET A 114 -8.66 -5.56 5.86
C MET A 114 -8.06 -4.22 6.26
N ALA A 115 -8.13 -3.22 5.37
CA ALA A 115 -7.58 -1.90 5.67
C ALA A 115 -8.58 -1.08 6.45
N ASP A 116 -8.10 -0.22 7.32
CA ASP A 116 -8.99 0.69 8.06
C ASP A 116 -9.51 1.79 7.14
N ALA A 117 -8.69 2.20 6.18
CA ALA A 117 -9.10 3.08 5.10
C ALA A 117 -8.22 2.77 3.89
N TRP A 118 -8.71 3.03 2.70
CA TRP A 118 -7.91 2.93 1.48
C TRP A 118 -8.53 3.78 0.39
N GLY A 119 -7.73 4.10 -0.61
CA GLY A 119 -8.21 4.89 -1.73
C GLY A 119 -7.16 5.00 -2.82
N THR A 120 -7.51 5.78 -3.83
CA THR A 120 -6.66 6.04 -4.98
C THR A 120 -6.56 7.53 -5.20
N LEU A 121 -5.34 8.01 -5.46
CA LEU A 121 -5.09 9.41 -5.79
C LEU A 121 -4.39 9.50 -7.13
N PRO A 122 -4.89 10.33 -8.06
CA PRO A 122 -4.17 10.55 -9.30
C PRO A 122 -2.90 11.35 -9.05
N THR A 123 -1.87 11.08 -9.87
CA THR A 123 -0.64 11.85 -9.89
C THR A 123 -0.42 12.40 -11.30
N ALA A 124 0.63 13.19 -11.48
CA ALA A 124 0.93 13.75 -12.80
C ALA A 124 1.19 12.67 -13.86
N SER A 125 1.74 11.52 -13.47
CA SER A 125 2.14 10.47 -14.40
C SER A 125 1.44 9.14 -14.18
N GLY A 126 0.60 9.03 -13.15
CA GLY A 126 -0.04 7.75 -12.83
C GLY A 126 -1.00 7.88 -11.67
N LYS A 127 -0.83 7.00 -10.67
CA LYS A 127 -1.69 7.03 -9.50
C LYS A 127 -0.96 6.48 -8.28
N VAL A 128 -1.48 6.80 -7.11
CA VAL A 128 -1.09 6.18 -5.84
C VAL A 128 -2.31 5.45 -5.29
N VAL A 129 -2.15 4.17 -5.02
CA VAL A 129 -3.14 3.41 -4.25
C VAL A 129 -2.58 3.30 -2.84
N TRP A 130 -3.37 3.67 -1.86
CA TRP A 130 -2.92 3.74 -0.47
C TRP A 130 -3.88 3.01 0.47
N ALA A 131 -3.35 2.60 1.60
CA ALA A 131 -4.14 1.97 2.66
C ALA A 131 -3.56 2.36 4.01
N THR A 132 -4.39 2.34 5.04
CA THR A 132 -3.96 2.56 6.41
C THR A 132 -4.31 1.37 7.27
N VAL A 133 -3.45 1.13 8.26
CA VAL A 133 -3.64 0.09 9.27
C VAL A 133 -3.50 0.77 10.63
N ASP A 134 -4.52 0.67 11.46
CA ASP A 134 -4.48 1.23 12.80
C ASP A 134 -3.44 0.50 13.65
N LEU A 135 -2.69 1.27 14.41
CA LEU A 135 -1.68 0.72 15.31
C LEU A 135 -2.28 0.55 16.70
N PRO A 136 -2.07 -0.60 17.35
CA PRO A 136 -2.50 -0.79 18.72
C PRO A 136 -1.73 0.13 19.65
N GLU A 137 -2.38 0.57 20.69
CA GLU A 137 -1.74 1.39 21.73
C GLU A 137 -0.76 0.59 22.56
#